data_1b0d2e0a0eaded03ed790f973d583107
#
_entry.id   1b0d2e0a0eaded03ed790f973d583107
#
_cell.length_a   1.000
_cell.length_b   1.000
_cell.length_c   1.000
_cell.angle_alpha   90.00
_cell.angle_beta   90.00
_cell.angle_gamma   90.00
#
_symmetry.space_group_name_H-M   'P 1'
#
loop_
_entity.id
_entity.type
_entity.pdbx_description
1 polymer ?
#
loop_
_entity_poly.entity_id
_entity_poly.type
_entity_poly.pdbx_seq_one_letter_code
_entity_poly.pdbx_strand_id
1 'polypeptide(L)'
;MDERFIRTAMVIGEDSLETLSKKKVCIFGVGGVGGFVAEALARSGIGHFMLVDNDTVSTSNINRQIIAFESTVGQYKTKLMQKRIYDINPMAKVDTYEMFYLPENAHEIDLSDCDYIVDCIDTITAKLDIIQRADSMGIKIISSMGTGNKLEPTMLEVTDIYKTSVCPLAKVMRKELKKREIKKKISYEMDSKIKQYLSNLSEFNLETAFKDFCNWMLDK
;
A
#
# COMPACT_ATOMS: atom_id res chain seq x y z
N MET A 1 -18.30 -6.37 18.86
CA MET A 1 -17.73 -5.68 17.65
C MET A 1 -17.48 -4.22 17.97
N ASP A 2 -16.36 -3.65 17.51
CA ASP A 2 -16.07 -2.23 17.70
C ASP A 2 -16.97 -1.39 16.76
N GLU A 3 -17.66 -0.38 17.33
CA GLU A 3 -18.60 0.46 16.58
C GLU A 3 -17.98 1.19 15.38
N ARG A 4 -16.66 1.45 15.40
CA ARG A 4 -15.91 2.07 14.29
C ARG A 4 -16.01 1.27 13.00
N PHE A 5 -16.14 -0.05 13.09
CA PHE A 5 -16.08 -0.96 11.96
C PHE A 5 -17.43 -1.60 11.61
N ILE A 6 -18.54 -1.18 12.22
CA ILE A 6 -19.87 -1.76 11.96
C ILE A 6 -20.21 -1.69 10.47
N ARG A 7 -19.98 -0.56 9.80
CA ARG A 7 -20.26 -0.42 8.37
C ARG A 7 -19.37 -1.28 7.50
N THR A 8 -18.10 -1.43 7.88
CA THR A 8 -17.17 -2.36 7.23
C THR A 8 -17.66 -3.80 7.37
N ALA A 9 -18.06 -4.20 8.59
CA ALA A 9 -18.58 -5.53 8.85
C ALA A 9 -19.87 -5.83 8.06
N MET A 10 -20.75 -4.84 7.85
CA MET A 10 -21.95 -5.00 7.01
C MET A 10 -21.60 -5.34 5.54
N VAL A 11 -20.45 -4.90 5.06
CA VAL A 11 -20.03 -5.11 3.67
C VAL A 11 -19.25 -6.42 3.49
N ILE A 12 -18.29 -6.71 4.40
CA ILE A 12 -17.38 -7.85 4.26
C ILE A 12 -17.64 -9.00 5.23
N GLY A 13 -18.52 -8.82 6.21
CA GLY A 13 -18.79 -9.77 7.29
C GLY A 13 -17.88 -9.60 8.52
N GLU A 14 -18.36 -10.06 9.67
CA GLU A 14 -17.61 -9.98 10.95
C GLU A 14 -16.36 -10.86 10.93
N ASP A 15 -16.42 -12.07 10.40
CA ASP A 15 -15.28 -13.00 10.30
C ASP A 15 -14.13 -12.42 9.46
N SER A 16 -14.49 -11.72 8.40
CA SER A 16 -13.50 -11.02 7.55
C SER A 16 -12.84 -9.89 8.30
N LEU A 17 -13.62 -9.10 9.06
CA LEU A 17 -13.08 -8.01 9.87
C LEU A 17 -12.15 -8.56 10.98
N GLU A 18 -12.52 -9.66 11.63
CA GLU A 18 -11.66 -10.33 12.60
C GLU A 18 -10.36 -10.82 11.95
N THR A 19 -10.43 -11.34 10.74
CA THR A 19 -9.24 -11.74 9.98
C THR A 19 -8.34 -10.53 9.70
N LEU A 20 -8.90 -9.41 9.22
CA LEU A 20 -8.14 -8.18 8.95
C LEU A 20 -7.47 -7.62 10.21
N SER A 21 -8.14 -7.71 11.36
CA SER A 21 -7.58 -7.23 12.64
C SER A 21 -6.32 -7.98 13.10
N LYS A 22 -6.08 -9.16 12.55
CA LYS A 22 -4.89 -10.00 12.84
C LYS A 22 -3.78 -9.81 11.80
N LYS A 23 -4.06 -9.10 10.69
CA LYS A 23 -3.09 -8.93 9.58
C LYS A 23 -2.08 -7.84 9.87
N LYS A 24 -0.83 -8.11 9.43
CA LYS A 24 0.29 -7.18 9.47
C LYS A 24 0.65 -6.72 8.05
N VAL A 25 0.62 -5.41 7.84
CA VAL A 25 0.96 -4.78 6.54
C VAL A 25 2.20 -3.91 6.71
N CYS A 26 3.21 -4.18 5.89
CA CYS A 26 4.40 -3.34 5.80
C CYS A 26 4.26 -2.33 4.67
N ILE A 27 4.42 -1.03 4.97
CA ILE A 27 4.28 0.07 4.01
C ILE A 27 5.63 0.77 3.89
N PHE A 28 6.26 0.66 2.74
CA PHE A 28 7.48 1.38 2.38
C PHE A 28 7.11 2.68 1.68
N GLY A 29 7.45 3.82 2.29
CA GLY A 29 7.11 5.16 1.83
C GLY A 29 5.74 5.64 2.35
N VAL A 30 5.74 6.69 3.19
CA VAL A 30 4.56 7.33 3.78
C VAL A 30 4.32 8.70 3.14
N GLY A 31 4.44 8.75 1.83
CA GLY A 31 4.22 9.94 1.03
C GLY A 31 2.78 10.09 0.51
N GLY A 32 2.67 10.66 -0.72
CA GLY A 32 1.38 10.93 -1.36
C GLY A 32 0.56 9.69 -1.72
N VAL A 33 1.17 8.52 -1.84
CA VAL A 33 0.47 7.24 -2.06
C VAL A 33 0.36 6.47 -0.76
N GLY A 34 1.50 6.16 -0.11
CA GLY A 34 1.50 5.31 1.08
C GLY A 34 0.74 5.89 2.27
N GLY A 35 0.69 7.23 2.41
CA GLY A 35 -0.13 7.88 3.42
C GLY A 35 -1.62 7.59 3.26
N PHE A 36 -2.16 7.66 2.05
CA PHE A 36 -3.55 7.31 1.78
C PHE A 36 -3.82 5.81 1.93
N VAL A 37 -2.86 4.96 1.54
CA VAL A 37 -2.97 3.51 1.77
C VAL A 37 -3.03 3.20 3.26
N ALA A 38 -2.14 3.76 4.08
CA ALA A 38 -2.15 3.57 5.54
C ALA A 38 -3.48 4.01 6.17
N GLU A 39 -3.99 5.18 5.76
CA GLU A 39 -5.30 5.69 6.18
C GLU A 39 -6.44 4.70 5.83
N ALA A 40 -6.51 4.26 4.59
CA ALA A 40 -7.55 3.35 4.12
C ALA A 40 -7.51 2.01 4.87
N LEU A 41 -6.31 1.44 5.06
CA LEU A 41 -6.11 0.19 5.79
C LEU A 41 -6.49 0.30 7.27
N ALA A 42 -6.15 1.42 7.93
CA ALA A 42 -6.55 1.66 9.31
C ALA A 42 -8.08 1.72 9.46
N ARG A 43 -8.77 2.39 8.53
CA ARG A 43 -10.24 2.47 8.48
C ARG A 43 -10.90 1.14 8.10
N SER A 44 -10.16 0.26 7.44
CA SER A 44 -10.63 -1.10 7.10
C SER A 44 -10.47 -2.10 8.26
N GLY A 45 -9.80 -1.72 9.35
CA GLY A 45 -9.63 -2.57 10.52
C GLY A 45 -8.37 -3.42 10.52
N ILE A 46 -7.36 -3.09 9.69
CA ILE A 46 -6.05 -3.74 9.79
C ILE A 46 -5.47 -3.54 11.19
N GLY A 47 -4.98 -4.62 11.79
CA GLY A 47 -4.55 -4.62 13.19
C GLY A 47 -3.07 -4.33 13.39
N HIS A 48 -2.21 -4.51 12.37
CA HIS A 48 -0.78 -4.26 12.56
C HIS A 48 -0.16 -3.58 11.34
N PHE A 49 0.62 -2.54 11.59
CA PHE A 49 1.32 -1.75 10.57
C PHE A 49 2.82 -1.72 10.86
N MET A 50 3.60 -1.80 9.80
CA MET A 50 5.01 -1.45 9.80
C MET A 50 5.20 -0.31 8.79
N LEU A 51 5.65 0.85 9.24
CA LEU A 51 5.83 2.05 8.42
C LEU A 51 7.31 2.36 8.27
N VAL A 52 7.79 2.44 7.03
CA VAL A 52 9.20 2.69 6.71
C VAL A 52 9.30 3.94 5.84
N ASP A 53 9.87 5.01 6.37
CA ASP A 53 10.13 6.27 5.64
C ASP A 53 11.14 7.11 6.44
N ASN A 54 12.13 7.70 5.78
CA ASN A 54 13.13 8.52 6.46
C ASN A 54 12.79 10.01 6.48
N ASP A 55 11.77 10.43 5.73
CA ASP A 55 11.49 11.84 5.50
C ASP A 55 10.74 12.49 6.67
N THR A 56 10.98 13.77 6.81
CA THR A 56 10.10 14.69 7.52
C THR A 56 9.16 15.39 6.56
N VAL A 57 8.06 15.93 7.07
CA VAL A 57 7.14 16.75 6.28
C VAL A 57 7.82 18.04 5.87
N SER A 58 7.72 18.38 4.61
CA SER A 58 8.10 19.68 4.06
C SER A 58 6.86 20.45 3.57
N THR A 59 6.96 21.77 3.49
CA THR A 59 5.87 22.64 2.98
C THR A 59 5.40 22.21 1.58
N SER A 60 6.31 21.73 0.73
CA SER A 60 5.97 21.23 -0.62
C SER A 60 5.15 19.93 -0.62
N ASN A 61 4.99 19.27 0.52
CA ASN A 61 4.18 18.05 0.64
C ASN A 61 2.69 18.36 0.88
N ILE A 62 2.36 19.55 1.37
CA ILE A 62 1.00 19.94 1.79
C ILE A 62 -0.03 19.76 0.69
N ASN A 63 0.36 19.94 -0.55
CA ASN A 63 -0.53 19.85 -1.71
C ASN A 63 -1.06 18.43 -2.01
N ARG A 64 -0.42 17.34 -1.46
CA ARG A 64 -0.79 15.97 -1.84
C ARG A 64 -0.60 14.90 -0.76
N GLN A 65 0.00 15.21 0.38
CA GLN A 65 0.22 14.22 1.45
C GLN A 65 -0.76 14.44 2.60
N ILE A 66 -1.51 13.41 2.94
CA ILE A 66 -2.61 13.49 3.93
C ILE A 66 -2.17 13.89 5.34
N ILE A 67 -0.89 13.65 5.68
CA ILE A 67 -0.30 14.00 6.98
C ILE A 67 0.40 15.36 6.98
N ALA A 68 0.48 16.01 5.80
CA ALA A 68 1.22 17.24 5.66
C ALA A 68 0.32 18.47 5.86
N PHE A 69 0.57 19.20 6.93
CA PHE A 69 -0.06 20.45 7.31
C PHE A 69 1.03 21.44 7.72
N GLU A 70 0.71 22.73 7.78
CA GLU A 70 1.63 23.74 8.28
C GLU A 70 2.17 23.39 9.68
N SER A 71 1.29 22.89 10.54
CA SER A 71 1.61 22.48 11.91
C SER A 71 2.46 21.21 12.03
N THR A 72 2.64 20.45 10.93
CA THR A 72 3.40 19.18 10.91
C THR A 72 4.72 19.27 10.18
N VAL A 73 5.05 20.42 9.58
CA VAL A 73 6.34 20.64 8.89
C VAL A 73 7.51 20.35 9.85
N GLY A 74 8.49 19.59 9.37
CA GLY A 74 9.67 19.16 10.12
C GLY A 74 9.49 17.90 10.96
N GLN A 75 8.28 17.37 11.12
CA GLN A 75 8.02 16.14 11.87
C GLN A 75 8.16 14.90 10.96
N TYR A 76 8.63 13.78 11.52
CA TYR A 76 8.75 12.51 10.78
C TYR A 76 7.41 12.01 10.28
N LYS A 77 7.34 11.64 9.00
CA LYS A 77 6.11 11.16 8.35
C LYS A 77 5.58 9.88 9.00
N THR A 78 6.46 8.97 9.37
CA THR A 78 6.10 7.72 10.05
C THR A 78 5.41 7.98 11.39
N LYS A 79 5.92 8.91 12.20
CA LYS A 79 5.35 9.26 13.51
C LYS A 79 3.99 9.94 13.38
N LEU A 80 3.85 10.82 12.41
CA LEU A 80 2.56 11.47 12.14
C LEU A 80 1.51 10.45 11.69
N MET A 81 1.89 9.53 10.81
CA MET A 81 0.98 8.47 10.36
C MET A 81 0.66 7.48 11.48
N GLN A 82 1.63 7.12 12.33
CA GLN A 82 1.41 6.30 13.53
C GLN A 82 0.34 6.93 14.43
N LYS A 83 0.48 8.22 14.75
CA LYS A 83 -0.51 8.96 15.54
C LYS A 83 -1.88 8.92 14.88
N ARG A 84 -1.93 9.18 13.56
CA ARG A 84 -3.17 9.16 12.80
C ARG A 84 -3.84 7.79 12.79
N ILE A 85 -3.06 6.71 12.68
CA ILE A 85 -3.59 5.34 12.77
C ILE A 85 -4.20 5.09 14.15
N TYR A 86 -3.54 5.51 15.23
CA TYR A 86 -4.10 5.37 16.59
C TYR A 86 -5.36 6.20 16.81
N ASP A 87 -5.47 7.37 16.20
CA ASP A 87 -6.70 8.19 16.25
C ASP A 87 -7.87 7.52 15.52
N ILE A 88 -7.59 6.68 14.50
CA ILE A 88 -8.60 5.91 13.73
C ILE A 88 -8.88 4.56 14.41
N ASN A 89 -7.83 3.80 14.70
CA ASN A 89 -7.87 2.45 15.27
C ASN A 89 -6.91 2.36 16.46
N PRO A 90 -7.36 2.69 17.69
CA PRO A 90 -6.51 2.66 18.88
C PRO A 90 -5.99 1.27 19.24
N MET A 91 -6.61 0.21 18.71
CA MET A 91 -6.20 -1.18 18.97
C MET A 91 -5.10 -1.66 18.01
N ALA A 92 -4.81 -0.90 16.96
CA ALA A 92 -3.75 -1.24 16.03
C ALA A 92 -2.37 -1.19 16.70
N LYS A 93 -1.45 -2.04 16.23
CA LYS A 93 -0.02 -1.96 16.54
C LYS A 93 0.68 -1.27 15.38
N VAL A 94 1.57 -0.34 15.67
CA VAL A 94 2.27 0.41 14.61
C VAL A 94 3.74 0.51 14.94
N ASP A 95 4.56 -0.23 14.20
CA ASP A 95 6.01 -0.13 14.22
C ASP A 95 6.47 0.92 13.21
N THR A 96 7.43 1.75 13.55
CA THR A 96 7.94 2.81 12.67
C THR A 96 9.46 2.72 12.55
N TYR A 97 9.94 2.87 11.32
CA TYR A 97 11.34 2.87 10.95
C TYR A 97 11.66 4.17 10.20
N GLU A 98 12.37 5.08 10.87
CA GLU A 98 12.80 6.36 10.32
C GLU A 98 14.13 6.16 9.56
N MET A 99 14.06 5.40 8.44
CA MET A 99 15.25 5.05 7.68
C MET A 99 15.05 5.14 6.19
N PHE A 100 16.09 5.52 5.47
CA PHE A 100 16.14 5.41 4.02
C PHE A 100 16.47 3.95 3.65
N TYR A 101 15.45 3.23 3.21
CA TYR A 101 15.60 1.80 2.89
C TYR A 101 16.44 1.58 1.63
N LEU A 102 17.47 0.76 1.76
CA LEU A 102 18.35 0.28 0.69
C LEU A 102 18.71 -1.19 0.95
N PRO A 103 19.20 -1.93 -0.07
CA PRO A 103 19.63 -3.33 0.12
C PRO A 103 20.67 -3.52 1.23
N GLU A 104 21.53 -2.52 1.44
CA GLU A 104 22.61 -2.57 2.43
C GLU A 104 22.12 -2.61 3.87
N ASN A 105 20.96 -1.97 4.13
CA ASN A 105 20.34 -1.91 5.46
C ASN A 105 19.03 -2.70 5.56
N ALA A 106 18.70 -3.48 4.52
CA ALA A 106 17.48 -4.28 4.45
C ALA A 106 17.37 -5.30 5.61
N HIS A 107 18.49 -5.72 6.19
CA HIS A 107 18.54 -6.64 7.33
C HIS A 107 17.98 -6.04 8.64
N GLU A 108 17.88 -4.71 8.75
CA GLU A 108 17.30 -4.04 9.90
C GLU A 108 15.76 -4.16 9.95
N ILE A 109 15.14 -4.57 8.84
CA ILE A 109 13.69 -4.77 8.74
C ILE A 109 13.37 -6.25 8.61
N ASP A 110 12.75 -6.81 9.65
CA ASP A 110 12.22 -8.16 9.63
C ASP A 110 10.82 -8.18 9.01
N LEU A 111 10.69 -8.89 7.88
CA LEU A 111 9.43 -9.07 7.16
C LEU A 111 8.80 -10.44 7.41
N SER A 112 9.39 -11.29 8.25
CA SER A 112 9.00 -12.70 8.39
C SER A 112 7.56 -12.91 8.87
N ASP A 113 7.00 -11.95 9.59
CA ASP A 113 5.63 -11.95 10.11
C ASP A 113 4.68 -11.02 9.32
N CYS A 114 5.12 -10.47 8.18
CA CYS A 114 4.28 -9.64 7.35
C CYS A 114 3.36 -10.47 6.45
N ASP A 115 2.08 -10.18 6.48
CA ASP A 115 1.09 -10.77 5.57
C ASP A 115 1.12 -10.12 4.19
N TYR A 116 1.45 -8.83 4.14
CA TYR A 116 1.38 -8.03 2.94
C TYR A 116 2.39 -6.88 2.92
N ILE A 117 2.95 -6.60 1.75
CA ILE A 117 3.87 -5.48 1.53
C ILE A 117 3.23 -4.48 0.55
N VAL A 118 3.29 -3.20 0.91
CA VAL A 118 2.92 -2.07 0.04
C VAL A 118 4.17 -1.24 -0.22
N ASP A 119 4.62 -1.25 -1.46
CA ASP A 119 5.79 -0.48 -1.89
C ASP A 119 5.34 0.82 -2.57
N CYS A 120 5.52 1.94 -1.88
CA CYS A 120 5.18 3.30 -2.31
C CYS A 120 6.41 4.22 -2.41
N ILE A 121 7.62 3.67 -2.39
CA ILE A 121 8.85 4.45 -2.60
C ILE A 121 9.10 4.68 -4.10
N ASP A 122 10.02 5.58 -4.43
CA ASP A 122 10.39 5.94 -5.80
C ASP A 122 11.79 5.46 -6.20
N THR A 123 12.60 5.02 -5.24
CA THR A 123 13.97 4.54 -5.45
C THR A 123 13.97 3.13 -6.07
N ILE A 124 14.43 3.02 -7.32
CA ILE A 124 14.40 1.78 -8.11
C ILE A 124 15.14 0.63 -7.41
N THR A 125 16.33 0.90 -6.85
CA THR A 125 17.14 -0.11 -6.19
C THR A 125 16.39 -0.72 -5.00
N ALA A 126 15.80 0.13 -4.17
CA ALA A 126 15.01 -0.29 -3.03
C ALA A 126 13.74 -1.06 -3.43
N LYS A 127 13.01 -0.59 -4.46
CA LYS A 127 11.86 -1.33 -5.02
C LYS A 127 12.21 -2.73 -5.47
N LEU A 128 13.33 -2.87 -6.17
CA LEU A 128 13.79 -4.17 -6.65
C LEU A 128 14.12 -5.11 -5.50
N ASP A 129 14.78 -4.61 -4.46
CA ASP A 129 15.12 -5.40 -3.28
C ASP A 129 13.86 -5.84 -2.51
N ILE A 130 12.94 -4.91 -2.25
CA ILE A 130 11.67 -5.23 -1.58
C ILE A 130 10.91 -6.33 -2.33
N ILE A 131 10.83 -6.22 -3.66
CA ILE A 131 10.15 -7.21 -4.51
C ILE A 131 10.86 -8.56 -4.44
N GLN A 132 12.20 -8.59 -4.49
CA GLN A 132 12.98 -9.84 -4.38
C GLN A 132 12.78 -10.50 -3.03
N ARG A 133 12.81 -9.74 -1.94
CA ARG A 133 12.55 -10.25 -0.59
C ARG A 133 11.13 -10.79 -0.47
N ALA A 134 10.13 -10.04 -0.95
CA ALA A 134 8.75 -10.50 -0.96
C ALA A 134 8.59 -11.82 -1.72
N ASP A 135 9.21 -11.94 -2.91
CA ASP A 135 9.17 -13.17 -3.71
C ASP A 135 9.85 -14.34 -3.01
N SER A 136 11.06 -14.13 -2.46
CA SER A 136 11.81 -15.17 -1.75
C SER A 136 11.11 -15.68 -0.49
N MET A 137 10.37 -14.80 0.19
CA MET A 137 9.63 -15.12 1.42
C MET A 137 8.18 -15.55 1.15
N GLY A 138 7.70 -15.49 -0.10
CA GLY A 138 6.34 -15.80 -0.47
C GLY A 138 5.30 -14.80 0.04
N ILE A 139 5.72 -13.56 0.38
CA ILE A 139 4.83 -12.50 0.87
C ILE A 139 4.17 -11.80 -0.32
N LYS A 140 2.88 -11.56 -0.22
CA LYS A 140 2.14 -10.78 -1.23
C LYS A 140 2.61 -9.33 -1.24
N ILE A 141 2.78 -8.73 -2.42
CA ILE A 141 3.25 -7.36 -2.58
C ILE A 141 2.46 -6.59 -3.64
N ILE A 142 2.21 -5.32 -3.34
CA ILE A 142 1.82 -4.32 -4.33
C ILE A 142 2.89 -3.24 -4.42
N SER A 143 3.24 -2.84 -5.63
CA SER A 143 4.20 -1.77 -5.86
C SER A 143 3.57 -0.65 -6.67
N SER A 144 3.50 0.54 -6.11
CA SER A 144 3.08 1.74 -6.83
C SER A 144 4.16 2.16 -7.83
N MET A 145 3.80 2.30 -9.09
CA MET A 145 4.70 2.83 -10.11
C MET A 145 4.61 4.38 -10.16
N GLY A 146 5.18 5.01 -11.19
CA GLY A 146 5.16 6.47 -11.30
C GLY A 146 3.76 7.02 -11.52
N THR A 147 3.25 7.81 -10.57
CA THR A 147 1.95 8.51 -10.64
C THR A 147 2.07 9.98 -11.03
N GLY A 148 3.29 10.52 -11.09
CA GLY A 148 3.54 11.90 -11.51
C GLY A 148 3.12 12.16 -12.97
N ASN A 149 2.65 13.38 -13.25
CA ASN A 149 2.17 13.83 -14.57
C ASN A 149 1.00 13.01 -15.14
N LYS A 150 0.20 12.40 -14.26
CA LYS A 150 -1.03 11.69 -14.65
C LYS A 150 -2.23 12.51 -14.19
N LEU A 151 -2.92 13.12 -15.16
CA LEU A 151 -4.04 14.02 -14.88
C LEU A 151 -5.37 13.28 -14.74
N GLU A 152 -5.47 12.10 -15.34
CA GLU A 152 -6.71 11.31 -15.35
C GLU A 152 -6.54 10.06 -14.46
N PRO A 153 -7.07 10.09 -13.22
CA PRO A 153 -6.89 8.99 -12.27
C PRO A 153 -7.62 7.71 -12.68
N THR A 154 -8.68 7.80 -13.49
CA THR A 154 -9.42 6.63 -13.98
C THR A 154 -8.61 5.76 -14.96
N MET A 155 -7.50 6.29 -15.48
CA MET A 155 -6.57 5.54 -16.33
C MET A 155 -5.48 4.79 -15.54
N LEU A 156 -5.49 4.87 -14.21
CA LEU A 156 -4.60 4.07 -13.38
C LEU A 156 -5.12 2.64 -13.33
N GLU A 157 -4.24 1.70 -13.65
CA GLU A 157 -4.57 0.28 -13.66
C GLU A 157 -3.80 -0.45 -12.57
N VAL A 158 -4.49 -1.40 -11.93
CA VAL A 158 -3.86 -2.43 -11.11
C VAL A 158 -3.66 -3.65 -11.99
N THR A 159 -2.40 -3.99 -12.29
CA THR A 159 -2.08 -5.06 -13.24
C THR A 159 -0.71 -5.68 -12.94
N ASP A 160 -0.45 -6.87 -13.48
CA ASP A 160 0.88 -7.48 -13.42
C ASP A 160 1.92 -6.54 -14.05
N ILE A 161 3.10 -6.44 -13.43
CA ILE A 161 4.16 -5.55 -13.91
C ILE A 161 4.50 -5.79 -15.39
N TYR A 162 4.44 -7.05 -15.84
CA TYR A 162 4.76 -7.41 -17.22
C TYR A 162 3.65 -7.04 -18.23
N LYS A 163 2.45 -6.70 -17.76
CA LYS A 163 1.33 -6.20 -18.57
C LYS A 163 1.25 -4.68 -18.59
N THR A 164 2.05 -3.97 -17.77
CA THR A 164 2.07 -2.49 -17.78
C THR A 164 2.62 -1.95 -19.09
N SER A 165 2.19 -0.76 -19.53
CA SER A 165 2.56 -0.20 -20.82
C SER A 165 3.26 1.16 -20.71
N VAL A 166 2.58 2.21 -20.35
CA VAL A 166 2.98 3.62 -20.57
C VAL A 166 4.04 4.14 -19.58
N CYS A 167 4.06 3.64 -18.34
CA CYS A 167 4.88 4.22 -17.27
C CYS A 167 6.38 3.96 -17.47
N PRO A 168 7.25 5.01 -17.51
CA PRO A 168 8.70 4.85 -17.66
C PRO A 168 9.33 4.05 -16.53
N LEU A 169 8.90 4.27 -15.27
CA LEU A 169 9.38 3.52 -14.11
C LEU A 169 9.04 2.04 -14.25
N ALA A 170 7.80 1.71 -14.62
CA ALA A 170 7.39 0.33 -14.85
C ALA A 170 8.21 -0.34 -15.96
N LYS A 171 8.61 0.41 -17.01
CA LYS A 171 9.50 -0.11 -18.06
C LYS A 171 10.86 -0.52 -17.53
N VAL A 172 11.45 0.28 -16.64
CA VAL A 172 12.73 -0.05 -15.99
C VAL A 172 12.55 -1.25 -15.06
N MET A 173 11.50 -1.25 -14.23
CA MET A 173 11.21 -2.34 -13.30
C MET A 173 11.04 -3.68 -14.05
N ARG A 174 10.26 -3.73 -15.13
CA ARG A 174 10.11 -4.94 -15.98
C ARG A 174 11.44 -5.49 -16.45
N LYS A 175 12.33 -4.60 -16.94
CA LYS A 175 13.65 -4.99 -17.45
C LYS A 175 14.51 -5.60 -16.34
N GLU A 176 14.55 -4.94 -15.19
CA GLU A 176 15.41 -5.36 -14.09
C GLU A 176 14.88 -6.60 -13.36
N LEU A 177 13.55 -6.74 -13.18
CA LEU A 177 12.93 -7.93 -12.60
C LEU A 177 13.11 -9.16 -13.52
N LYS A 178 13.04 -8.97 -14.84
CA LYS A 178 13.29 -10.06 -15.80
C LYS A 178 14.72 -10.58 -15.72
N LYS A 179 15.73 -9.71 -15.52
CA LYS A 179 17.13 -10.10 -15.33
C LYS A 179 17.33 -10.91 -14.05
N ARG A 180 16.50 -10.66 -13.02
CA ARG A 180 16.53 -11.34 -11.72
C ARG A 180 15.68 -12.62 -11.70
N GLU A 181 15.17 -13.03 -12.86
CA GLU A 181 14.32 -14.22 -13.03
C GLU A 181 13.05 -14.21 -12.17
N ILE A 182 12.60 -13.04 -11.70
CA ILE A 182 11.33 -12.90 -10.97
C ILE A 182 10.20 -13.08 -11.98
N LYS A 183 9.73 -14.33 -12.05
CA LYS A 183 8.65 -14.78 -12.93
C LYS A 183 7.35 -14.74 -12.13
N LYS A 184 6.45 -13.78 -12.40
CA LYS A 184 5.09 -13.77 -11.84
C LYS A 184 5.03 -13.79 -10.31
N LYS A 185 4.73 -12.69 -9.70
CA LYS A 185 4.00 -12.62 -8.43
C LYS A 185 3.71 -11.18 -7.97
N ILE A 186 3.94 -10.20 -8.82
CA ILE A 186 3.28 -8.91 -8.60
C ILE A 186 1.95 -9.06 -9.35
N SER A 187 1.15 -9.99 -8.91
CA SER A 187 -0.13 -10.25 -9.54
C SER A 187 -1.21 -9.48 -8.79
N TYR A 188 -1.65 -8.43 -9.41
CA TYR A 188 -3.03 -8.08 -9.37
C TYR A 188 -3.71 -8.82 -10.51
N GLU A 189 -4.24 -9.97 -10.25
CA GLU A 189 -5.39 -10.44 -11.00
C GLU A 189 -6.57 -9.60 -10.53
N MET A 190 -6.79 -8.48 -11.20
CA MET A 190 -8.15 -7.98 -11.27
C MET A 190 -8.93 -9.04 -12.04
N ASP A 191 -9.79 -9.76 -11.33
CA ASP A 191 -10.71 -10.72 -11.91
C ASP A 191 -11.39 -10.07 -13.15
N SER A 192 -11.54 -10.83 -14.22
CA SER A 192 -12.22 -10.39 -15.44
C SER A 192 -13.61 -9.81 -15.17
N LYS A 193 -14.24 -10.14 -14.04
CA LYS A 193 -15.47 -9.53 -13.53
C LYS A 193 -15.32 -8.05 -13.17
N ILE A 194 -14.17 -7.62 -12.64
CA ILE A 194 -13.94 -6.21 -12.30
C ILE A 194 -13.74 -5.38 -13.57
N LYS A 195 -13.09 -5.91 -14.61
CA LYS A 195 -13.03 -5.23 -15.92
C LYS A 195 -14.42 -5.01 -16.53
N GLN A 196 -15.30 -5.98 -16.39
CA GLN A 196 -16.69 -5.88 -16.87
C GLN A 196 -17.51 -4.92 -15.99
N TYR A 197 -17.24 -4.87 -14.68
CA TYR A 197 -17.86 -3.95 -13.74
C TYR A 197 -17.42 -2.49 -13.99
N LEU A 198 -16.13 -2.24 -14.18
CA LEU A 198 -15.59 -0.90 -14.48
C LEU A 198 -16.03 -0.38 -15.87
N SER A 199 -16.23 -1.25 -16.86
CA SER A 199 -16.78 -0.85 -18.15
C SER A 199 -18.25 -0.45 -18.09
N ASN A 200 -18.98 -0.87 -17.05
CA ASN A 200 -20.39 -0.54 -16.83
C ASN A 200 -20.62 0.59 -15.82
N LEU A 201 -19.55 1.11 -15.18
CA LEU A 201 -19.65 2.17 -14.19
C LEU A 201 -19.64 3.56 -14.87
N SER A 202 -20.81 4.05 -15.19
CA SER A 202 -21.06 5.50 -15.34
C SER A 202 -21.09 6.23 -13.97
N GLU A 203 -21.02 5.49 -12.86
CA GLU A 203 -20.95 6.01 -11.50
C GLU A 203 -19.91 5.22 -10.70
N PHE A 204 -18.81 5.89 -10.33
CA PHE A 204 -17.79 5.35 -9.45
C PHE A 204 -18.37 5.14 -8.05
N ASN A 205 -18.60 3.90 -7.65
CA ASN A 205 -19.03 3.58 -6.30
C ASN A 205 -17.83 3.17 -5.45
N LEU A 206 -17.40 4.07 -4.57
CA LEU A 206 -16.29 3.89 -3.63
C LEU A 206 -16.48 2.65 -2.74
N GLU A 207 -17.73 2.31 -2.43
CA GLU A 207 -18.12 1.16 -1.60
C GLU A 207 -17.80 -0.18 -2.29
N THR A 208 -18.02 -0.27 -3.59
CA THR A 208 -17.69 -1.44 -4.39
C THR A 208 -16.18 -1.63 -4.53
N ALA A 209 -15.44 -0.55 -4.83
CA ALA A 209 -13.98 -0.60 -4.90
C ALA A 209 -13.35 -1.01 -3.57
N PHE A 210 -13.91 -0.57 -2.45
CA PHE A 210 -13.47 -0.95 -1.11
C PHE A 210 -13.78 -2.42 -0.79
N LYS A 211 -14.96 -2.91 -1.15
CA LYS A 211 -15.36 -4.31 -0.98
C LYS A 211 -14.45 -5.25 -1.76
N ASP A 212 -14.13 -4.91 -2.99
CA ASP A 212 -13.26 -5.70 -3.85
C ASP A 212 -11.81 -5.72 -3.33
N PHE A 213 -11.31 -4.60 -2.81
CA PHE A 213 -10.02 -4.54 -2.13
C PHE A 213 -9.98 -5.42 -0.86
N CYS A 214 -11.02 -5.37 -0.03
CA CYS A 214 -11.14 -6.20 1.17
C CYS A 214 -11.24 -7.68 0.82
N ASN A 215 -12.08 -8.05 -0.16
CA ASN A 215 -12.20 -9.41 -0.64
C ASN A 215 -10.88 -9.95 -1.18
N TRP A 216 -10.15 -9.13 -1.95
CA TRP A 216 -8.84 -9.50 -2.45
C TRP A 216 -7.81 -9.74 -1.32
N MET A 217 -7.83 -8.96 -0.23
CA MET A 217 -6.98 -9.19 0.95
C MET A 217 -7.37 -10.46 1.72
N LEU A 218 -8.61 -10.90 1.61
CA LEU A 218 -9.15 -12.08 2.30
C LEU A 218 -9.03 -13.37 1.48
N ASP A 219 -8.91 -13.25 0.16
CA ASP A 219 -8.72 -14.42 -0.71
C ASP A 219 -7.37 -15.10 -0.43
N LYS A 220 -7.49 -16.37 -0.06
CA LYS A 220 -6.41 -17.28 0.34
C LYS A 220 -5.55 -17.71 -0.84
#